data_2e82bc2fe3205be6708525ed05b731cf
#
_entry.id   2e82bc2fe3205be6708525ed05b731cf
#
_cell.length_a   1.000
_cell.length_b   1.000
_cell.length_c   1.000
_cell.angle_alpha   90.00
_cell.angle_beta   90.00
_cell.angle_gamma   90.00
#
_symmetry.space_group_name_H-M   'P 1'
#
loop_
_entity.id
_entity.type
_entity.pdbx_description
1 polymer ?
#
loop_
_entity_poly.entity_id
_entity_poly.type
_entity_poly.pdbx_seq_one_letter_code
_entity_poly.pdbx_strand_id
1 'polypeptide(L)'
;KNSIMGAMKWDLWNPWATFYELNSTHPLTAKRLLHLSRQSEEFGEEPYITFNLAKPESYWDEFIHDIVMILFPWLLVIGFFIVPTYDNPIIPPEHWLSTVILIFGLGYLYKLYFRYPTSIYPKMSVETLLHQVKVSDIRPIPCAVKGTVRGKGIPGYIFSDD
;
A
#
# COMPACT_ATOMS: atom_id res chain seq x y z
N LYS A 1 20.56 -14.03 4.87
CA LYS A 1 19.82 -13.54 6.05
C LYS A 1 19.47 -12.05 5.91
N ASN A 2 20.41 -11.17 5.59
CA ASN A 2 20.18 -9.71 5.50
C ASN A 2 19.11 -9.31 4.46
N SER A 3 19.05 -10.00 3.31
CA SER A 3 18.05 -9.75 2.27
C SER A 3 16.63 -10.06 2.73
N ILE A 4 16.45 -11.14 3.50
CA ILE A 4 15.14 -11.53 4.06
C ILE A 4 14.66 -10.51 5.07
N MET A 5 15.54 -9.98 5.93
CA MET A 5 15.19 -8.94 6.89
C MET A 5 14.75 -7.63 6.23
N GLY A 6 15.36 -7.29 5.09
CA GLY A 6 14.94 -6.13 4.31
C GLY A 6 13.49 -6.26 3.83
N ALA A 7 13.14 -7.39 3.25
CA ALA A 7 11.78 -7.68 2.77
C ALA A 7 10.72 -7.65 3.90
N MET A 8 11.12 -7.97 5.13
CA MET A 8 10.19 -8.04 6.28
C MET A 8 9.96 -6.68 6.95
N LYS A 9 10.73 -5.65 6.63
CA LYS A 9 10.56 -4.31 7.23
C LYS A 9 9.19 -3.73 6.96
N TRP A 10 8.64 -3.98 5.78
CA TRP A 10 7.31 -3.52 5.42
C TRP A 10 6.24 -4.11 6.35
N ASP A 11 6.26 -5.42 6.57
CA ASP A 11 5.33 -6.14 7.44
C ASP A 11 5.39 -5.63 8.90
N LEU A 12 6.56 -5.22 9.35
CA LEU A 12 6.77 -4.80 10.75
C LEU A 12 6.38 -3.35 11.00
N TRP A 13 6.59 -2.46 10.03
CA TRP A 13 6.57 -1.03 10.27
C TRP A 13 5.55 -0.23 9.46
N ASN A 14 5.10 -0.75 8.31
CA ASN A 14 4.14 -0.03 7.49
C ASN A 14 2.72 -0.12 8.10
N PRO A 15 2.00 1.01 8.30
CA PRO A 15 0.63 0.98 8.81
C PRO A 15 -0.33 0.17 7.93
N TRP A 16 -0.10 0.12 6.62
CA TRP A 16 -0.87 -0.74 5.71
C TRP A 16 -0.74 -2.22 6.06
N ALA A 17 0.44 -2.65 6.51
CA ALA A 17 0.63 -4.02 6.98
C ALA A 17 -0.32 -4.36 8.14
N THR A 18 -0.47 -3.43 9.10
CA THR A 18 -1.41 -3.58 10.20
C THR A 18 -2.87 -3.59 9.71
N PHE A 19 -3.21 -2.75 8.74
CA PHE A 19 -4.55 -2.73 8.16
C PHE A 19 -4.89 -4.05 7.44
N TYR A 20 -3.95 -4.61 6.67
CA TYR A 20 -4.15 -5.92 6.02
C TYR A 20 -4.23 -7.05 7.05
N GLU A 21 -3.49 -6.98 8.13
CA GLU A 21 -3.54 -7.97 9.20
C GLU A 21 -4.91 -8.02 9.88
N LEU A 22 -5.59 -6.87 10.07
CA LEU A 22 -6.96 -6.81 10.61
C LEU A 22 -7.97 -7.59 9.75
N ASN A 23 -7.70 -7.69 8.45
CA ASN A 23 -8.53 -8.44 7.49
C ASN A 23 -8.00 -9.85 7.21
N SER A 24 -6.96 -10.28 7.92
CA SER A 24 -6.32 -11.59 7.77
C SER A 24 -6.67 -12.51 8.94
N THR A 25 -6.74 -13.81 8.67
CA THR A 25 -6.93 -14.83 9.71
C THR A 25 -5.65 -15.12 10.49
N HIS A 26 -4.50 -14.66 10.00
CA HIS A 26 -3.19 -14.93 10.59
C HIS A 26 -2.32 -13.68 10.62
N PRO A 27 -1.47 -13.53 11.67
CA PRO A 27 -0.47 -12.48 11.70
C PRO A 27 0.50 -12.58 10.51
N LEU A 28 0.99 -11.43 10.05
CA LEU A 28 1.98 -11.35 8.98
C LEU A 28 3.24 -12.15 9.31
N THR A 29 3.87 -12.68 8.27
CA THR A 29 5.01 -13.61 8.41
C THR A 29 6.14 -13.02 9.25
N ALA A 30 6.48 -11.74 9.06
CA ALA A 30 7.53 -11.09 9.83
C ALA A 30 7.20 -10.99 11.32
N LYS A 31 5.95 -10.73 11.68
CA LYS A 31 5.50 -10.68 13.09
C LYS A 31 5.54 -12.05 13.75
N ARG A 32 5.16 -13.08 13.01
CA ARG A 32 5.28 -14.48 13.49
C ARG A 32 6.72 -14.87 13.75
N LEU A 33 7.62 -14.56 12.82
CA LEU A 33 9.05 -14.84 12.97
C LEU A 33 9.67 -14.05 14.12
N LEU A 34 9.26 -12.79 14.29
CA LEU A 34 9.69 -11.98 15.44
C LEU A 34 9.25 -12.61 16.77
N HIS A 35 8.01 -13.11 16.84
CA HIS A 35 7.52 -13.79 18.04
C HIS A 35 8.31 -15.06 18.33
N LEU A 36 8.56 -15.89 17.31
CA LEU A 36 9.37 -17.09 17.44
C LEU A 36 10.81 -16.79 17.87
N SER A 37 11.40 -15.72 17.33
CA SER A 37 12.76 -15.30 17.72
C SER A 37 12.82 -14.91 19.21
N ARG A 38 11.81 -14.20 19.70
CA ARG A 38 11.71 -13.86 21.13
C ARG A 38 11.54 -15.09 22.01
N GLN A 39 10.72 -16.05 21.59
CA GLN A 39 10.58 -17.31 22.31
C GLN A 39 11.89 -18.11 22.35
N SER A 40 12.64 -18.18 21.25
CA SER A 40 13.98 -18.81 21.26
C SER A 40 14.88 -18.18 22.30
N GLU A 41 14.94 -16.85 22.36
CA GLU A 41 15.74 -16.12 23.35
C GLU A 41 15.29 -16.42 24.79
N GLU A 42 13.98 -16.51 25.04
CA GLU A 42 13.42 -16.86 26.35
C GLU A 42 13.80 -18.29 26.77
N PHE A 43 13.95 -19.21 25.82
CA PHE A 43 14.44 -20.57 26.06
C PHE A 43 15.98 -20.69 26.13
N GLY A 44 16.68 -19.57 25.94
CA GLY A 44 18.16 -19.54 25.95
C GLY A 44 18.79 -20.09 24.67
N GLU A 45 18.03 -20.19 23.59
CA GLU A 45 18.48 -20.60 22.27
C GLU A 45 18.79 -19.40 21.38
N GLU A 46 19.77 -19.53 20.48
CA GLU A 46 20.05 -18.50 19.50
C GLU A 46 18.90 -18.39 18.48
N PRO A 47 18.31 -17.20 18.29
CA PRO A 47 17.24 -17.03 17.32
C PRO A 47 17.76 -17.23 15.89
N TYR A 48 16.98 -17.89 15.05
CA TYR A 48 17.32 -18.10 13.63
C TYR A 48 17.46 -16.79 12.86
N ILE A 49 16.67 -15.77 13.22
CA ILE A 49 16.71 -14.42 12.66
C ILE A 49 16.74 -13.42 13.80
N THR A 50 17.74 -12.54 13.80
CA THR A 50 17.82 -11.40 14.70
C THR A 50 17.24 -10.17 14.01
N PHE A 51 16.18 -9.59 14.56
CA PHE A 51 15.55 -8.40 14.02
C PHE A 51 16.20 -7.15 14.61
N ASN A 52 16.64 -6.23 13.75
CA ASN A 52 16.98 -4.89 14.21
C ASN A 52 15.69 -4.10 14.41
N LEU A 53 15.27 -3.99 15.67
CA LEU A 53 14.05 -3.29 16.09
C LEU A 53 14.29 -1.79 16.37
N ALA A 54 15.37 -1.21 15.87
CA ALA A 54 15.57 0.23 15.94
C ALA A 54 14.30 0.91 15.39
N LYS A 55 13.72 1.82 16.20
CA LYS A 55 12.47 2.50 15.85
C LYS A 55 12.69 3.30 14.56
N PRO A 56 12.03 2.95 13.45
CA PRO A 56 12.14 3.69 12.23
C PRO A 56 11.42 5.04 12.34
N GLU A 57 11.57 5.87 11.32
CA GLU A 57 10.69 7.02 11.13
C GLU A 57 9.22 6.58 11.15
N SER A 58 8.35 7.49 11.57
CA SER A 58 6.90 7.25 11.52
C SER A 58 6.45 7.19 10.05
N TYR A 59 5.67 6.19 9.69
CA TYR A 59 5.06 6.06 8.35
C TYR A 59 3.56 6.42 8.36
N TRP A 60 3.08 7.03 9.43
CA TRP A 60 1.68 7.40 9.56
C TRP A 60 1.27 8.55 8.63
N ASP A 61 2.20 9.47 8.36
CA ASP A 61 1.93 10.60 7.46
C ASP A 61 1.64 10.11 6.04
N GLU A 62 2.46 9.17 5.56
CA GLU A 62 2.26 8.55 4.27
C GLU A 62 0.97 7.72 4.21
N PHE A 63 0.64 7.03 5.29
CA PHE A 63 -0.60 6.25 5.39
C PHE A 63 -1.84 7.15 5.36
N ILE A 64 -1.85 8.24 6.14
CA ILE A 64 -2.95 9.21 6.15
C ILE A 64 -3.12 9.84 4.77
N HIS A 65 -2.02 10.21 4.13
CA HIS A 65 -2.04 10.74 2.76
C HIS A 65 -2.65 9.75 1.78
N ASP A 66 -2.29 8.46 1.88
CA ASP A 66 -2.86 7.41 1.04
C ASP A 66 -4.38 7.26 1.26
N ILE A 67 -4.83 7.29 2.52
CA ILE A 67 -6.25 7.23 2.85
C ILE A 67 -7.00 8.44 2.26
N VAL A 68 -6.44 9.64 2.39
CA VAL A 68 -7.02 10.85 1.78
C VAL A 68 -7.13 10.69 0.27
N MET A 69 -6.11 10.16 -0.40
CA MET A 69 -6.11 9.92 -1.84
C MET A 69 -7.11 8.83 -2.26
N ILE A 70 -7.30 7.79 -1.45
CA ILE A 70 -8.34 6.77 -1.70
C ILE A 70 -9.72 7.40 -1.65
N LEU A 71 -9.96 8.23 -0.65
CA LEU A 71 -11.25 8.85 -0.39
C LEU A 71 -11.48 10.13 -1.22
N PHE A 72 -10.46 10.65 -1.91
CA PHE A 72 -10.51 11.94 -2.59
C PHE A 72 -11.72 12.15 -3.48
N PRO A 73 -12.12 11.22 -4.37
CA PRO A 73 -13.33 11.40 -5.18
C PRO A 73 -14.59 11.57 -4.33
N TRP A 74 -14.71 10.84 -3.24
CA TRP A 74 -15.83 10.91 -2.32
C TRP A 74 -15.83 12.20 -1.50
N LEU A 75 -14.66 12.66 -1.06
CA LEU A 75 -14.52 13.94 -0.35
C LEU A 75 -14.95 15.12 -1.22
N LEU A 76 -14.66 15.08 -2.51
CA LEU A 76 -15.14 16.09 -3.45
C LEU A 76 -16.67 16.09 -3.58
N VAL A 77 -17.29 14.91 -3.66
CA VAL A 77 -18.75 14.78 -3.71
C VAL A 77 -19.38 15.27 -2.40
N ILE A 78 -18.84 14.89 -1.25
CA ILE A 78 -19.30 15.37 0.06
C ILE A 78 -19.16 16.89 0.15
N GLY A 79 -18.01 17.43 -0.26
CA GLY A 79 -17.79 18.88 -0.33
C GLY A 79 -18.80 19.60 -1.20
N PHE A 80 -19.17 19.01 -2.34
CA PHE A 80 -20.21 19.55 -3.22
C PHE A 80 -21.55 19.70 -2.51
N PHE A 81 -21.92 18.77 -1.63
CA PHE A 81 -23.18 18.86 -0.89
C PHE A 81 -23.12 19.76 0.34
N ILE A 82 -21.93 19.98 0.91
CA ILE A 82 -21.76 20.83 2.11
C ILE A 82 -21.72 22.32 1.76
N VAL A 83 -20.97 22.67 0.71
CA VAL A 83 -20.64 24.08 0.39
C VAL A 83 -21.83 24.91 -0.14
N PRO A 84 -22.77 24.40 -0.95
CA PRO A 84 -23.77 25.24 -1.58
C PRO A 84 -25.16 25.25 -0.92
N THR A 85 -25.32 24.87 0.35
CA THR A 85 -26.58 24.25 0.74
C THR A 85 -27.69 25.12 1.19
N TYR A 86 -27.57 26.41 1.47
CA TYR A 86 -28.67 26.94 2.25
C TYR A 86 -29.50 28.08 1.65
N ASP A 87 -28.98 28.97 0.82
CA ASP A 87 -29.79 30.08 0.35
C ASP A 87 -29.77 30.38 -1.16
N ASN A 88 -28.79 29.93 -1.90
CA ASN A 88 -28.71 30.07 -3.35
C ASN A 88 -27.91 28.89 -3.95
N PRO A 89 -28.56 27.86 -4.49
CA PRO A 89 -27.82 26.80 -5.14
C PRO A 89 -27.11 27.37 -6.38
N ILE A 90 -25.77 27.36 -6.30
CA ILE A 90 -24.93 27.79 -7.45
C ILE A 90 -25.26 26.94 -8.69
N ILE A 91 -25.73 25.73 -8.47
CA ILE A 91 -26.09 24.76 -9.51
C ILE A 91 -27.57 24.39 -9.35
N PRO A 92 -28.40 24.58 -10.37
CA PRO A 92 -29.78 24.16 -10.32
C PRO A 92 -29.95 22.66 -10.01
N PRO A 93 -31.00 22.27 -9.26
CA PRO A 93 -31.19 20.88 -8.84
C PRO A 93 -31.23 19.85 -9.98
N GLU A 94 -31.72 20.26 -11.15
CA GLU A 94 -31.77 19.43 -12.35
C GLU A 94 -30.39 19.01 -12.87
N HIS A 95 -29.32 19.73 -12.49
CA HIS A 95 -27.95 19.45 -12.91
C HIS A 95 -27.11 18.75 -11.80
N TRP A 96 -27.67 18.49 -10.62
CA TRP A 96 -26.92 17.93 -9.51
C TRP A 96 -26.32 16.56 -9.86
N LEU A 97 -27.11 15.67 -10.46
CA LEU A 97 -26.63 14.33 -10.81
C LEU A 97 -25.45 14.39 -11.79
N SER A 98 -25.57 15.19 -12.84
CA SER A 98 -24.50 15.36 -13.84
C SER A 98 -23.24 15.98 -13.24
N THR A 99 -23.41 16.95 -12.33
CA THR A 99 -22.31 17.61 -11.64
C THR A 99 -21.60 16.65 -10.68
N VAL A 100 -22.34 15.85 -9.91
CA VAL A 100 -21.77 14.83 -9.02
C VAL A 100 -20.96 13.81 -9.82
N ILE A 101 -21.48 13.33 -10.95
CA ILE A 101 -20.76 12.38 -11.81
C ILE A 101 -19.47 13.03 -12.36
N LEU A 102 -19.54 14.29 -12.77
CA LEU A 102 -18.39 15.03 -13.28
C LEU A 102 -17.30 15.19 -12.19
N ILE A 103 -17.70 15.67 -11.00
CA ILE A 103 -16.79 15.88 -9.86
C ILE A 103 -16.15 14.58 -9.43
N PHE A 104 -16.94 13.51 -9.29
CA PHE A 104 -16.43 12.19 -8.96
C PHE A 104 -15.44 11.68 -10.01
N GLY A 105 -15.79 11.82 -11.29
CA GLY A 105 -14.93 11.43 -12.41
C GLY A 105 -13.61 12.18 -12.44
N LEU A 106 -13.63 13.50 -12.24
CA LEU A 106 -12.42 14.31 -12.14
C LEU A 106 -11.56 13.92 -10.92
N GLY A 107 -12.19 13.70 -9.77
CA GLY A 107 -11.51 13.21 -8.58
C GLY A 107 -10.86 11.84 -8.81
N TYR A 108 -11.55 10.94 -9.51
CA TYR A 108 -11.02 9.62 -9.85
C TYR A 108 -9.85 9.71 -10.86
N LEU A 109 -9.94 10.57 -11.86
CA LEU A 109 -8.83 10.83 -12.79
C LEU A 109 -7.60 11.38 -12.06
N TYR A 110 -7.79 12.31 -11.13
CA TYR A 110 -6.71 12.83 -10.31
C TYR A 110 -6.04 11.72 -9.49
N LYS A 111 -6.84 10.85 -8.85
CA LYS A 111 -6.34 9.67 -8.14
C LYS A 111 -5.53 8.74 -9.05
N LEU A 112 -6.01 8.48 -10.27
CA LEU A 112 -5.27 7.67 -11.26
C LEU A 112 -3.95 8.32 -11.66
N TYR A 113 -3.95 9.63 -11.92
CA TYR A 113 -2.73 10.38 -12.24
C TYR A 113 -1.71 10.29 -11.12
N PHE A 114 -2.15 10.40 -9.86
CA PHE A 114 -1.29 10.24 -8.70
C PHE A 114 -0.73 8.82 -8.57
N ARG A 115 -1.58 7.81 -8.80
CA ARG A 115 -1.18 6.40 -8.72
C ARG A 115 -0.22 5.97 -9.84
N TYR A 116 -0.36 6.55 -11.02
CA TYR A 116 0.44 6.19 -12.20
C TYR A 116 1.22 7.40 -12.71
N PRO A 117 2.25 7.85 -11.96
CA PRO A 117 3.04 8.98 -12.40
C PRO A 117 3.76 8.64 -13.72
N THR A 118 3.64 9.53 -14.69
CA THR A 118 4.39 9.46 -15.94
C THR A 118 5.83 9.87 -15.67
N SER A 119 6.69 8.94 -15.35
CA SER A 119 8.08 9.20 -15.03
C SER A 119 9.01 8.23 -15.75
N ILE A 120 10.28 8.59 -15.80
CA ILE A 120 11.33 7.69 -16.25
C ILE A 120 11.43 6.55 -15.23
N TYR A 121 11.31 5.32 -15.70
CA TYR A 121 11.41 4.13 -14.85
C TYR A 121 12.88 3.78 -14.59
N PRO A 122 13.44 4.08 -13.41
CA PRO A 122 14.82 3.70 -13.08
C PRO A 122 14.95 2.18 -13.02
N LYS A 123 16.09 1.67 -13.48
CA LYS A 123 16.42 0.25 -13.34
C LYS A 123 16.69 -0.03 -11.85
N MET A 124 15.94 -0.92 -11.27
CA MET A 124 16.09 -1.31 -9.87
C MET A 124 16.25 -2.83 -9.75
N SER A 125 17.03 -3.25 -8.74
CA SER A 125 17.11 -4.67 -8.39
C SER A 125 15.92 -5.07 -7.53
N VAL A 126 15.55 -6.35 -7.56
CA VAL A 126 14.52 -6.91 -6.69
C VAL A 126 14.87 -6.68 -5.21
N GLU A 127 16.14 -6.81 -4.86
CA GLU A 127 16.62 -6.56 -3.50
C GLU A 127 16.34 -5.12 -3.06
N THR A 128 16.64 -4.14 -3.90
CA THR A 128 16.34 -2.72 -3.61
C THR A 128 14.85 -2.48 -3.42
N LEU A 129 14.00 -3.12 -4.24
CA LEU A 129 12.55 -3.00 -4.12
C LEU A 129 12.03 -3.61 -2.82
N LEU A 130 12.55 -4.77 -2.41
CA LEU A 130 12.16 -5.43 -1.16
C LEU A 130 12.52 -4.62 0.09
N HIS A 131 13.49 -3.72 -0.01
CA HIS A 131 13.87 -2.82 1.09
C HIS A 131 12.98 -1.57 1.21
N GLN A 132 12.07 -1.35 0.26
CA GLN A 132 11.21 -0.17 0.27
C GLN A 132 10.04 -0.36 1.24
N VAL A 133 10.00 0.43 2.29
CA VAL A 133 8.94 0.37 3.32
C VAL A 133 7.79 1.31 3.03
N LYS A 134 8.05 2.43 2.34
CA LYS A 134 7.06 3.49 2.05
C LYS A 134 6.13 3.20 0.86
N VAL A 135 6.04 1.94 0.45
CA VAL A 135 5.23 1.51 -0.70
C VAL A 135 3.81 1.18 -0.28
N SER A 136 2.85 1.58 -1.07
CA SER A 136 1.44 1.20 -0.93
C SER A 136 0.78 1.02 -2.30
N ASP A 137 -0.45 0.49 -2.32
CA ASP A 137 -1.25 0.38 -3.54
C ASP A 137 -1.52 1.72 -4.22
N ILE A 138 -1.45 2.83 -3.47
CA ILE A 138 -1.67 4.18 -3.97
C ILE A 138 -0.37 4.84 -4.41
N ARG A 139 0.74 4.49 -3.79
CA ARG A 139 2.09 5.01 -4.09
C ARG A 139 3.01 3.89 -4.56
N PRO A 140 2.79 3.35 -5.77
CA PRO A 140 3.70 2.38 -6.35
C PRO A 140 5.05 3.04 -6.67
N ILE A 141 6.10 2.26 -6.66
CA ILE A 141 7.42 2.71 -7.12
C ILE A 141 7.55 2.42 -8.61
N PRO A 142 7.61 3.44 -9.47
CA PRO A 142 7.86 3.23 -10.89
C PRO A 142 9.29 2.73 -11.09
N CYS A 143 9.45 1.53 -11.61
CA CYS A 143 10.76 0.95 -11.85
C CYS A 143 10.76 -0.02 -13.04
N ALA A 144 11.94 -0.21 -13.62
CA ALA A 144 12.18 -1.26 -14.61
C ALA A 144 13.01 -2.37 -13.96
N VAL A 145 12.45 -3.58 -13.93
CA VAL A 145 13.11 -4.78 -13.43
C VAL A 145 13.48 -5.68 -14.60
N LYS A 146 14.73 -6.14 -14.65
CA LYS A 146 15.19 -7.13 -15.62
C LYS A 146 15.38 -8.47 -14.93
N GLY A 147 14.76 -9.51 -15.44
CA GLY A 147 14.88 -10.85 -14.91
C GLY A 147 14.49 -11.90 -15.94
N THR A 148 14.74 -13.16 -15.64
CA THR A 148 14.28 -14.31 -16.42
C THR A 148 12.97 -14.78 -15.81
N VAL A 149 11.93 -14.86 -16.62
CA VAL A 149 10.64 -15.42 -16.17
C VAL A 149 10.84 -16.92 -15.95
N ARG A 150 10.64 -17.37 -14.72
CA ARG A 150 10.51 -18.78 -14.38
C ARG A 150 9.07 -19.00 -13.99
N GLY A 151 8.44 -20.09 -14.38
CA GLY A 151 7.06 -20.41 -14.04
C GLY A 151 6.78 -20.29 -12.54
N LYS A 152 5.53 -20.26 -12.15
CA LYS A 152 5.08 -20.10 -10.75
C LYS A 152 5.59 -21.19 -9.80
N GLY A 153 6.18 -22.28 -10.35
CA GLY A 153 6.66 -23.40 -9.56
C GLY A 153 5.56 -24.21 -8.83
N ILE A 154 4.30 -23.84 -9.02
CA ILE A 154 3.13 -24.55 -8.49
C ILE A 154 2.27 -24.96 -9.68
N PRO A 155 2.07 -26.27 -9.91
CA PRO A 155 1.20 -26.75 -10.98
C PRO A 155 -0.24 -26.24 -10.74
N GLY A 156 -0.78 -25.51 -11.69
CA GLY A 156 -2.18 -25.07 -11.66
C GLY A 156 -3.07 -26.05 -12.44
N TYR A 157 -4.30 -26.26 -11.97
CA TYR A 157 -5.25 -27.14 -12.64
C TYR A 157 -5.75 -26.61 -13.99
N ILE A 158 -5.74 -25.30 -14.20
CA ILE A 158 -6.30 -24.62 -15.37
C ILE A 158 -5.25 -23.76 -16.08
N PHE A 159 -4.33 -23.18 -15.34
CA PHE A 159 -3.22 -22.38 -15.85
C PHE A 159 -1.92 -22.87 -15.20
N SER A 160 -1.39 -23.93 -15.74
CA SER A 160 -0.04 -24.42 -15.44
C SER A 160 0.92 -23.63 -16.31
N ASP A 161 1.70 -22.74 -15.70
CA ASP A 161 2.88 -22.16 -16.34
C ASP A 161 4.03 -23.14 -16.08
N ASP A 162 4.28 -24.02 -17.01
CA ASP A 162 5.46 -24.89 -17.02
C ASP A 162 6.74 -24.08 -17.32
#